data_337f4abcd249b8b3e56268cf311d17e0
#
_entry.id   337f4abcd249b8b3e56268cf311d17e0
#
_cell.length_a   1.000
_cell.length_b   1.000
_cell.length_c   1.000
_cell.angle_alpha   90.00
_cell.angle_beta   90.00
_cell.angle_gamma   90.00
#
_symmetry.space_group_name_H-M   'P 1'
#
loop_
_entity.id
_entity.type
_entity.pdbx_description
1 polymer ?
#
loop_
_entity_poly.entity_id
_entity_poly.type
_entity_poly.pdbx_seq_one_letter_code
_entity_poly.pdbx_strand_id
1 'polypeptide(L)'
;MAMQWQQPPPPLPPPTRRAWLPAAIIGAAIVAAGGLVAAAVILTDDGTPAGARTTCQAWTSTLDTLRAIPALPTGWNWNTPNIGNYIRIQNAPVDRALDLFEPEIAAEPVDVAAAAREYVAARRGQMLALTDRTYVPADGASVDRALDRLNQLCGIKTAGQPL
;
A
#
# COMPACT_ATOMS: atom_id res chain seq x y z
N MET A 1 -36.73 50.81 17.44
CA MET A 1 -35.94 49.58 17.04
C MET A 1 -35.47 49.78 15.61
N ALA A 2 -34.18 50.09 15.41
CA ALA A 2 -33.60 50.36 14.10
C ALA A 2 -33.05 49.06 13.52
N MET A 3 -33.58 48.64 12.36
CA MET A 3 -33.05 47.49 11.59
C MET A 3 -31.71 47.88 10.94
N GLN A 4 -30.67 47.28 11.38
CA GLN A 4 -29.32 47.40 10.80
C GLN A 4 -29.22 46.45 9.60
N TRP A 5 -29.17 47.01 8.38
CA TRP A 5 -28.96 46.28 7.14
C TRP A 5 -27.49 45.85 7.09
N GLN A 6 -27.25 44.52 7.17
CA GLN A 6 -25.92 43.93 6.92
C GLN A 6 -25.59 44.04 5.43
N GLN A 7 -24.54 44.77 5.11
CA GLN A 7 -23.97 44.80 3.77
C GLN A 7 -23.41 43.40 3.36
N PRO A 8 -23.65 42.96 2.11
CA PRO A 8 -23.07 41.75 1.62
C PRO A 8 -21.53 41.87 1.51
N PRO A 9 -20.78 40.76 1.74
CA PRO A 9 -19.34 40.79 1.64
C PRO A 9 -18.86 41.06 0.20
N PRO A 10 -17.71 41.73 0.02
CA PRO A 10 -17.15 42.05 -1.30
C PRO A 10 -16.80 40.76 -2.08
N PRO A 11 -16.91 40.79 -3.43
CA PRO A 11 -16.55 39.64 -4.27
C PRO A 11 -15.05 39.32 -4.21
N LEU A 12 -14.73 38.02 -4.17
CA LEU A 12 -13.35 37.56 -4.18
C LEU A 12 -12.64 37.89 -5.51
N PRO A 13 -11.37 38.24 -5.49
CA PRO A 13 -10.60 38.53 -6.69
C PRO A 13 -10.44 37.29 -7.57
N PRO A 14 -10.42 37.41 -8.91
CA PRO A 14 -10.27 36.29 -9.82
C PRO A 14 -8.90 35.62 -9.65
N PRO A 15 -8.80 34.27 -9.82
CA PRO A 15 -7.56 33.55 -9.69
C PRO A 15 -6.58 33.96 -10.80
N THR A 16 -5.39 34.40 -10.40
CA THR A 16 -4.33 34.82 -11.32
C THR A 16 -3.75 33.58 -12.04
N ARG A 17 -3.75 33.62 -13.37
CA ARG A 17 -3.27 32.57 -14.28
C ARG A 17 -1.78 32.18 -14.17
N ARG A 18 -1.05 32.66 -13.17
CA ARG A 18 0.41 32.43 -13.03
C ARG A 18 0.83 31.29 -12.14
N ALA A 19 -0.11 30.54 -11.50
CA ALA A 19 0.22 29.46 -10.56
C ALA A 19 0.51 28.10 -11.21
N TRP A 20 0.43 27.97 -12.54
CA TRP A 20 0.60 26.66 -13.22
C TRP A 20 2.04 26.34 -13.68
N LEU A 21 2.90 27.33 -13.79
CA LEU A 21 4.27 27.13 -14.26
C LEU A 21 5.21 26.38 -13.29
N PRO A 22 5.12 26.52 -11.96
CA PRO A 22 6.01 25.75 -11.08
C PRO A 22 5.64 24.26 -10.93
N ALA A 23 4.36 23.88 -11.14
CA ALA A 23 3.94 22.50 -11.00
C ALA A 23 4.45 21.58 -12.14
N ALA A 24 4.63 22.12 -13.34
CA ALA A 24 5.13 21.35 -14.48
C ALA A 24 6.64 21.05 -14.38
N ILE A 25 7.41 21.91 -13.72
CA ILE A 25 8.86 21.73 -13.56
C ILE A 25 9.18 20.68 -12.48
N ILE A 26 8.35 20.60 -11.42
CA ILE A 26 8.54 19.60 -10.36
C ILE A 26 8.25 18.19 -10.86
N GLY A 27 7.23 18.03 -11.74
CA GLY A 27 6.90 16.72 -12.33
C GLY A 27 8.01 16.14 -13.22
N ALA A 28 8.71 16.99 -13.98
CA ALA A 28 9.81 16.56 -14.85
C ALA A 28 11.08 16.17 -14.06
N ALA A 29 11.32 16.81 -12.90
CA ALA A 29 12.49 16.50 -12.08
C ALA A 29 12.37 15.16 -11.35
N ILE A 30 11.15 14.74 -10.97
CA ILE A 30 10.91 13.45 -10.30
C ILE A 30 11.12 12.28 -11.27
N VAL A 31 10.71 12.42 -12.54
CA VAL A 31 10.92 11.36 -13.55
C VAL A 31 12.41 11.22 -13.89
N ALA A 32 13.15 12.33 -13.94
CA ALA A 32 14.61 12.28 -14.18
C ALA A 32 15.39 11.72 -12.98
N ALA A 33 14.95 12.01 -11.75
CA ALA A 33 15.58 11.47 -10.54
C ALA A 33 15.26 9.98 -10.32
N GLY A 34 14.04 9.52 -10.66
CA GLY A 34 13.66 8.11 -10.58
C GLY A 34 14.42 7.21 -11.55
N GLY A 35 14.72 7.71 -12.75
CA GLY A 35 15.51 6.98 -13.76
C GLY A 35 16.99 6.82 -13.40
N LEU A 36 17.58 7.76 -12.68
CA LEU A 36 18.98 7.70 -12.26
C LEU A 36 19.20 6.81 -11.02
N VAL A 37 18.21 6.72 -10.12
CA VAL A 37 18.29 5.83 -8.95
C VAL A 37 18.22 4.35 -9.37
N ALA A 38 17.45 4.02 -10.39
CA ALA A 38 17.40 2.65 -10.92
C ALA A 38 18.73 2.21 -11.55
N ALA A 39 19.51 3.15 -12.14
CA ALA A 39 20.83 2.85 -12.71
C ALA A 39 21.95 2.75 -11.65
N ALA A 40 21.83 3.44 -10.52
CA ALA A 40 22.86 3.43 -9.47
C ALA A 40 22.80 2.17 -8.58
N VAL A 41 21.64 1.50 -8.47
CA VAL A 41 21.46 0.27 -7.66
C VAL A 41 22.11 -0.95 -8.32
N ILE A 42 22.40 -0.91 -9.63
CA ILE A 42 23.00 -2.04 -10.37
C ILE A 42 24.48 -2.25 -10.01
N LEU A 43 25.13 -1.30 -9.34
CA LEU A 43 26.57 -1.33 -9.08
C LEU A 43 27.00 -1.76 -7.67
N THR A 44 26.06 -2.02 -6.76
CA THR A 44 26.39 -2.60 -5.46
C THR A 44 26.14 -4.11 -5.49
N ASP A 45 27.20 -4.85 -5.81
CA ASP A 45 27.21 -6.31 -5.84
C ASP A 45 27.30 -6.85 -4.41
N ASP A 46 26.16 -6.89 -3.71
CA ASP A 46 26.00 -7.52 -2.39
C ASP A 46 25.57 -9.00 -2.50
N GLY A 47 25.73 -9.58 -3.69
CA GLY A 47 25.46 -11.00 -3.95
C GLY A 47 23.95 -11.36 -4.00
N THR A 48 23.06 -10.39 -3.81
CA THR A 48 21.60 -10.63 -3.91
C THR A 48 21.17 -10.71 -5.37
N PRO A 49 20.49 -11.79 -5.81
CA PRO A 49 19.99 -11.90 -7.17
C PRO A 49 19.12 -10.71 -7.58
N ALA A 50 19.28 -10.22 -8.79
CA ALA A 50 18.58 -9.02 -9.29
C ALA A 50 17.04 -9.15 -9.15
N GLY A 51 16.47 -10.32 -9.43
CA GLY A 51 15.05 -10.59 -9.30
C GLY A 51 14.55 -10.51 -7.84
N ALA A 52 15.34 -11.02 -6.86
CA ALA A 52 15.01 -10.88 -5.44
C ALA A 52 15.00 -9.41 -5.01
N ARG A 53 16.00 -8.64 -5.48
CA ARG A 53 16.10 -7.21 -5.20
C ARG A 53 14.88 -6.45 -5.70
N THR A 54 14.46 -6.71 -6.95
CA THR A 54 13.27 -6.08 -7.54
C THR A 54 12.00 -6.42 -6.77
N THR A 55 11.72 -7.71 -6.52
CA THR A 55 10.55 -8.16 -5.79
C THR A 55 10.53 -7.62 -4.35
N CYS A 56 11.65 -7.64 -3.65
CA CYS A 56 11.73 -7.16 -2.26
C CYS A 56 11.61 -5.64 -2.15
N GLN A 57 12.10 -4.87 -3.14
CA GLN A 57 11.88 -3.42 -3.19
C GLN A 57 10.40 -3.08 -3.42
N ALA A 58 9.76 -3.75 -4.39
CA ALA A 58 8.34 -3.61 -4.65
C ALA A 58 7.52 -4.00 -3.40
N TRP A 59 7.93 -5.09 -2.72
CA TRP A 59 7.31 -5.52 -1.47
C TRP A 59 7.41 -4.47 -0.36
N THR A 60 8.56 -3.84 -0.17
CA THR A 60 8.74 -2.78 0.84
C THR A 60 7.75 -1.62 0.60
N SER A 61 7.64 -1.14 -0.64
CA SER A 61 6.69 -0.08 -1.00
C SER A 61 5.23 -0.51 -0.78
N THR A 62 4.91 -1.77 -1.13
CA THR A 62 3.58 -2.33 -0.92
C THR A 62 3.25 -2.43 0.56
N LEU A 63 4.19 -2.89 1.38
CA LEU A 63 4.03 -3.03 2.83
C LEU A 63 3.76 -1.68 3.50
N ASP A 64 4.44 -0.62 3.09
CA ASP A 64 4.20 0.74 3.60
C ASP A 64 2.80 1.23 3.21
N THR A 65 2.36 0.93 1.99
CA THR A 65 0.99 1.22 1.54
C THR A 65 -0.04 0.46 2.37
N LEU A 66 0.18 -0.85 2.60
CA LEU A 66 -0.72 -1.69 3.40
C LEU A 66 -0.81 -1.23 4.86
N ARG A 67 0.29 -0.79 5.46
CA ARG A 67 0.34 -0.25 6.82
C ARG A 67 -0.44 1.05 6.99
N ALA A 68 -0.56 1.84 5.93
CA ALA A 68 -1.34 3.08 5.93
C ALA A 68 -2.85 2.84 5.85
N ILE A 69 -3.31 1.63 5.53
CA ILE A 69 -4.74 1.29 5.41
C ILE A 69 -5.32 1.11 6.83
N PRO A 70 -6.44 1.78 7.16
CA PRO A 70 -7.08 1.62 8.44
C PRO A 70 -7.47 0.17 8.72
N ALA A 71 -7.15 -0.32 9.91
CA ALA A 71 -7.59 -1.65 10.35
C ALA A 71 -9.09 -1.67 10.63
N LEU A 72 -9.67 -2.88 10.66
CA LEU A 72 -11.04 -3.06 11.15
C LEU A 72 -11.12 -2.67 12.64
N PRO A 73 -12.29 -2.23 13.13
CA PRO A 73 -12.47 -1.86 14.53
C PRO A 73 -12.03 -2.99 15.47
N THR A 74 -11.34 -2.66 16.55
CA THR A 74 -10.88 -3.65 17.54
C THR A 74 -12.06 -4.43 18.12
N GLY A 75 -11.96 -5.76 18.14
CA GLY A 75 -13.01 -6.63 18.68
C GLY A 75 -14.28 -6.69 17.81
N TRP A 76 -14.20 -6.31 16.53
CA TRP A 76 -15.33 -6.39 15.61
C TRP A 76 -15.88 -7.82 15.50
N ASN A 77 -17.15 -7.91 15.20
CA ASN A 77 -17.85 -9.15 14.84
C ASN A 77 -18.93 -8.83 13.80
N TRP A 78 -19.61 -9.85 13.28
CA TRP A 78 -20.61 -9.67 12.23
C TRP A 78 -21.83 -8.82 12.62
N ASN A 79 -22.04 -8.60 13.94
CA ASN A 79 -23.09 -7.72 14.47
C ASN A 79 -22.61 -6.27 14.70
N THR A 80 -21.32 -5.99 14.47
CA THR A 80 -20.78 -4.62 14.56
C THR A 80 -21.50 -3.71 13.57
N PRO A 81 -22.07 -2.58 14.00
CA PRO A 81 -22.75 -1.66 13.10
C PRO A 81 -21.86 -1.25 11.92
N ASN A 82 -22.41 -1.29 10.72
CA ASN A 82 -21.72 -0.91 9.49
C ASN A 82 -20.46 -1.75 9.15
N ILE A 83 -20.26 -2.94 9.71
CA ILE A 83 -19.08 -3.77 9.48
C ILE A 83 -18.82 -4.01 7.99
N GLY A 84 -19.85 -4.23 7.19
CA GLY A 84 -19.69 -4.39 5.74
C GLY A 84 -19.10 -3.16 5.04
N ASN A 85 -19.38 -1.96 5.52
CA ASN A 85 -18.77 -0.74 5.00
C ASN A 85 -17.29 -0.63 5.40
N TYR A 86 -16.93 -0.98 6.63
CA TYR A 86 -15.52 -1.02 7.07
C TYR A 86 -14.72 -2.03 6.23
N ILE A 87 -15.26 -3.24 6.02
CA ILE A 87 -14.63 -4.28 5.18
C ILE A 87 -14.42 -3.75 3.75
N ARG A 88 -15.42 -3.12 3.15
CA ARG A 88 -15.31 -2.57 1.80
C ARG A 88 -14.26 -1.45 1.70
N ILE A 89 -14.23 -0.54 2.69
CA ILE A 89 -13.25 0.56 2.76
C ILE A 89 -11.83 0.01 2.92
N GLN A 90 -11.64 -1.07 3.67
CA GLN A 90 -10.35 -1.71 3.86
C GLN A 90 -9.94 -2.54 2.63
N ASN A 91 -10.84 -3.35 2.09
CA ASN A 91 -10.50 -4.28 1.00
C ASN A 91 -10.12 -3.56 -0.30
N ALA A 92 -10.81 -2.47 -0.68
CA ALA A 92 -10.55 -1.79 -1.93
C ALA A 92 -9.10 -1.25 -2.09
N PRO A 93 -8.51 -0.55 -1.10
CA PRO A 93 -7.11 -0.13 -1.21
C PRO A 93 -6.12 -1.30 -1.07
N VAL A 94 -6.45 -2.37 -0.31
CA VAL A 94 -5.62 -3.58 -0.23
C VAL A 94 -5.55 -4.26 -1.60
N ASP A 95 -6.69 -4.48 -2.25
CA ASP A 95 -6.75 -5.10 -3.57
C ASP A 95 -5.91 -4.34 -4.59
N ARG A 96 -6.06 -3.02 -4.64
CA ARG A 96 -5.25 -2.16 -5.50
C ARG A 96 -3.74 -2.28 -5.21
N ALA A 97 -3.34 -2.36 -3.94
CA ALA A 97 -1.93 -2.52 -3.57
C ALA A 97 -1.38 -3.87 -4.04
N LEU A 98 -2.17 -4.94 -3.96
CA LEU A 98 -1.80 -6.26 -4.46
C LEU A 98 -1.75 -6.30 -5.99
N ASP A 99 -2.68 -5.65 -6.69
CA ASP A 99 -2.68 -5.55 -8.16
C ASP A 99 -1.44 -4.81 -8.70
N LEU A 100 -0.93 -3.83 -7.96
CA LEU A 100 0.31 -3.14 -8.29
C LEU A 100 1.56 -3.96 -7.96
N PHE A 101 1.50 -4.79 -6.93
CA PHE A 101 2.62 -5.64 -6.51
C PHE A 101 2.81 -6.88 -7.38
N GLU A 102 1.72 -7.54 -7.77
CA GLU A 102 1.76 -8.84 -8.45
C GLU A 102 2.61 -8.85 -9.74
N PRO A 103 2.53 -7.85 -10.64
CA PRO A 103 3.39 -7.79 -11.82
C PRO A 103 4.89 -7.56 -11.52
N GLU A 104 5.22 -7.06 -10.33
CA GLU A 104 6.61 -6.83 -9.89
C GLU A 104 7.27 -8.10 -9.30
N ILE A 105 6.52 -9.21 -9.19
CA ILE A 105 7.05 -10.48 -8.69
C ILE A 105 7.90 -11.12 -9.79
N ALA A 106 9.22 -11.00 -9.67
CA ALA A 106 10.16 -11.66 -10.56
C ALA A 106 10.02 -13.19 -10.47
N ALA A 107 10.35 -13.90 -11.56
CA ALA A 107 10.30 -15.37 -11.57
C ALA A 107 11.39 -15.99 -10.68
N GLU A 108 12.53 -15.34 -10.57
CA GLU A 108 13.69 -15.76 -9.78
C GLU A 108 14.09 -14.69 -8.76
N PRO A 109 14.56 -15.08 -7.56
CA PRO A 109 14.68 -16.46 -7.05
C PRO A 109 13.31 -17.09 -6.77
N VAL A 110 13.23 -18.41 -6.97
CA VAL A 110 11.95 -19.15 -6.88
C VAL A 110 11.31 -19.08 -5.49
N ASP A 111 12.09 -19.07 -4.43
CA ASP A 111 11.63 -19.01 -3.05
C ASP A 111 10.99 -17.66 -2.71
N VAL A 112 11.59 -16.54 -3.16
CA VAL A 112 11.03 -15.18 -3.00
C VAL A 112 9.74 -15.05 -3.83
N ALA A 113 9.77 -15.51 -5.09
CA ALA A 113 8.62 -15.49 -5.97
C ALA A 113 7.44 -16.32 -5.42
N ALA A 114 7.73 -17.50 -4.88
CA ALA A 114 6.73 -18.38 -4.28
C ALA A 114 6.11 -17.73 -3.03
N ALA A 115 6.93 -17.18 -2.13
CA ALA A 115 6.45 -16.51 -0.92
C ALA A 115 5.62 -15.26 -1.24
N ALA A 116 6.02 -14.48 -2.25
CA ALA A 116 5.25 -13.31 -2.68
C ALA A 116 3.87 -13.71 -3.22
N ARG A 117 3.80 -14.72 -4.09
CA ARG A 117 2.53 -15.24 -4.62
C ARG A 117 1.66 -15.88 -3.53
N GLU A 118 2.27 -16.60 -2.57
CA GLU A 118 1.57 -17.17 -1.42
C GLU A 118 0.91 -16.05 -0.59
N TYR A 119 1.63 -14.96 -0.32
CA TYR A 119 1.06 -13.81 0.38
C TYR A 119 -0.12 -13.19 -0.38
N VAL A 120 0.04 -12.92 -1.68
CA VAL A 120 -1.04 -12.35 -2.52
C VAL A 120 -2.27 -13.25 -2.48
N ALA A 121 -2.09 -14.56 -2.66
CA ALA A 121 -3.18 -15.54 -2.65
C ALA A 121 -3.88 -15.60 -1.28
N ALA A 122 -3.12 -15.67 -0.17
CA ALA A 122 -3.67 -15.71 1.18
C ALA A 122 -4.45 -14.42 1.49
N ARG A 123 -3.92 -13.26 1.10
CA ARG A 123 -4.58 -11.98 1.35
C ARG A 123 -5.86 -11.82 0.54
N ARG A 124 -5.87 -12.19 -0.72
CA ARG A 124 -7.09 -12.20 -1.55
C ARG A 124 -8.13 -13.18 -1.00
N GLY A 125 -7.71 -14.38 -0.57
CA GLY A 125 -8.60 -15.34 0.10
C GLY A 125 -9.25 -14.76 1.35
N GLN A 126 -8.47 -14.08 2.21
CA GLN A 126 -9.00 -13.41 3.39
C GLN A 126 -10.02 -12.31 3.03
N MET A 127 -9.72 -11.48 2.02
CA MET A 127 -10.64 -10.42 1.58
C MET A 127 -11.96 -10.99 1.04
N LEU A 128 -11.89 -12.09 0.29
CA LEU A 128 -13.06 -12.81 -0.19
C LEU A 128 -13.89 -13.36 0.97
N ALA A 129 -13.25 -14.05 1.93
CA ALA A 129 -13.92 -14.58 3.11
C ALA A 129 -14.60 -13.49 3.95
N LEU A 130 -13.98 -12.31 4.09
CA LEU A 130 -14.58 -11.14 4.73
C LEU A 130 -15.79 -10.62 3.96
N THR A 131 -15.72 -10.57 2.64
CA THR A 131 -16.82 -10.12 1.77
C THR A 131 -18.00 -11.07 1.84
N ASP A 132 -17.75 -12.37 1.81
CA ASP A 132 -18.74 -13.43 1.82
C ASP A 132 -19.24 -13.79 3.25
N ARG A 133 -18.70 -13.12 4.27
CA ARG A 133 -18.99 -13.36 5.69
C ARG A 133 -18.66 -14.79 6.16
N THR A 134 -17.68 -15.42 5.52
CA THR A 134 -17.19 -16.76 5.86
C THR A 134 -15.86 -16.74 6.60
N TYR A 135 -15.30 -15.56 6.85
CA TYR A 135 -14.02 -15.37 7.53
C TYR A 135 -13.96 -16.10 8.87
N VAL A 136 -12.87 -16.84 9.06
CA VAL A 136 -12.48 -17.49 10.31
C VAL A 136 -11.06 -17.07 10.73
N PRO A 137 -10.68 -17.17 12.02
CA PRO A 137 -9.32 -16.76 12.47
C PRO A 137 -8.17 -17.45 11.71
N ALA A 138 -8.39 -18.64 11.18
CA ALA A 138 -7.39 -19.35 10.37
C ALA A 138 -7.01 -18.63 9.08
N ASP A 139 -7.94 -17.84 8.50
CA ASP A 139 -7.67 -17.04 7.30
C ASP A 139 -6.66 -15.94 7.62
N GLY A 140 -6.81 -15.27 8.77
CA GLY A 140 -5.83 -14.29 9.26
C GLY A 140 -4.46 -14.92 9.52
N ALA A 141 -4.44 -16.05 10.21
CA ALA A 141 -3.19 -16.78 10.50
C ALA A 141 -2.46 -17.25 9.23
N SER A 142 -3.17 -17.51 8.14
CA SER A 142 -2.56 -17.84 6.84
C SER A 142 -1.86 -16.64 6.22
N VAL A 143 -2.49 -15.46 6.28
CA VAL A 143 -1.89 -14.19 5.83
C VAL A 143 -0.66 -13.86 6.66
N ASP A 144 -0.73 -13.99 7.99
CA ASP A 144 0.39 -13.70 8.89
C ASP A 144 1.61 -14.58 8.59
N ARG A 145 1.41 -15.89 8.40
CA ARG A 145 2.51 -16.81 8.04
C ARG A 145 3.15 -16.47 6.69
N ALA A 146 2.34 -16.15 5.69
CA ALA A 146 2.85 -15.78 4.37
C ALA A 146 3.60 -14.44 4.41
N LEU A 147 3.09 -13.47 5.20
CA LEU A 147 3.73 -12.19 5.47
C LEU A 147 5.10 -12.36 6.13
N ASP A 148 5.17 -13.15 7.20
CA ASP A 148 6.41 -13.40 7.94
C ASP A 148 7.45 -14.07 7.05
N ARG A 149 7.05 -15.07 6.25
CA ARG A 149 7.95 -15.74 5.31
C ARG A 149 8.51 -14.78 4.27
N LEU A 150 7.67 -13.95 3.65
CA LEU A 150 8.13 -12.98 2.64
C LEU A 150 9.05 -11.93 3.27
N ASN A 151 8.69 -11.41 4.45
CA ASN A 151 9.52 -10.47 5.20
C ASN A 151 10.89 -11.07 5.53
N GLN A 152 10.94 -12.33 5.98
CA GLN A 152 12.21 -13.03 6.28
C GLN A 152 13.09 -13.13 5.03
N LEU A 153 12.54 -13.55 3.89
CA LEU A 153 13.28 -13.68 2.63
C LEU A 153 13.76 -12.32 2.08
N CYS A 154 13.01 -11.26 2.34
CA CYS A 154 13.38 -9.89 1.97
C CYS A 154 14.21 -9.15 3.03
N GLY A 155 14.60 -9.81 4.13
CA GLY A 155 15.41 -9.19 5.19
C GLY A 155 14.68 -8.07 5.95
N ILE A 156 13.35 -8.03 5.90
CA ILE A 156 12.54 -7.03 6.60
C ILE A 156 12.30 -7.50 8.03
N LYS A 157 12.78 -6.73 9.01
CA LYS A 157 12.56 -7.03 10.43
C LYS A 157 11.11 -6.73 10.81
N THR A 158 10.39 -7.73 11.28
CA THR A 158 9.10 -7.54 11.95
C THR A 158 9.33 -7.05 13.38
N ALA A 159 8.55 -6.05 13.81
CA ALA A 159 8.65 -5.54 15.19
C ALA A 159 8.34 -6.69 16.17
N GLY A 160 9.35 -7.10 16.96
CA GLY A 160 9.24 -8.18 17.94
C GLY A 160 10.17 -9.39 17.72
N GLN A 161 10.93 -9.46 16.62
CA GLN A 161 11.99 -10.47 16.51
C GLN A 161 13.22 -10.05 17.32
N PRO A 162 13.69 -10.89 18.28
CA PRO A 162 14.95 -10.62 19.00
C PRO A 162 16.13 -10.67 18.01
N LEU A 163 17.18 -9.91 18.33
CA LEU A 163 18.48 -9.90 17.65
C LEU A 163 19.17 -11.27 17.77
#